data_765a2041c1590b711441281d2a6ee76d
#
_entry.id   765a2041c1590b711441281d2a6ee76d
#
_cell.length_a   1.000
_cell.length_b   1.000
_cell.length_c   1.000
_cell.angle_alpha   90.00
_cell.angle_beta   90.00
_cell.angle_gamma   90.00
#
_symmetry.space_group_name_H-M   'P 1'
#
loop_
_entity.id
_entity.type
_entity.pdbx_description
1 polymer ?
#
loop_
_entity_poly.entity_id
_entity_poly.type
_entity_poly.pdbx_seq_one_letter_code
_entity_poly.pdbx_strand_id
1 'polypeptide(L)'
;GFISINQAIPDNTNTPVTDTVTISDSLQIESVEIIVDIDHTYRSDLEIILTSPSGTESILSEKHSDSNNDYSDWMFGSVHHWDEISSGDWTISVEDQGNNDAGTFNDWELIIHGTIVNLDSDNDGISDENETDVYGTDPYDADTDNDGLSDFVEIFEIGTNATDSDTDDDWLMDGTEVNVNGTDPFDNDTDDDGLLDGLEVKDY
;
A
#
# COMPACT_ATOMS: atom_id res chain seq x y z
N GLY A 1 -10.63 2.92 -14.63
CA GLY A 1 -11.58 3.53 -15.60
C GLY A 1 -11.41 5.03 -15.67
N PHE A 2 -11.88 5.67 -16.77
CA PHE A 2 -11.71 7.10 -17.02
C PHE A 2 -12.31 7.99 -15.93
N ILE A 3 -11.55 9.02 -15.56
CA ILE A 3 -11.93 10.05 -14.59
C ILE A 3 -12.31 11.31 -15.39
N SER A 4 -13.59 11.65 -15.38
CA SER A 4 -14.11 12.81 -16.14
C SER A 4 -13.90 14.10 -15.38
N ILE A 5 -13.21 15.07 -16.00
CA ILE A 5 -12.87 16.38 -15.44
C ILE A 5 -13.69 17.50 -16.11
N ASN A 6 -13.70 17.54 -17.44
CA ASN A 6 -14.34 18.56 -18.27
C ASN A 6 -13.99 20.00 -17.84
N GLN A 7 -12.72 20.28 -17.61
CA GLN A 7 -12.22 21.57 -17.14
C GLN A 7 -11.48 22.33 -18.25
N ALA A 8 -11.78 23.63 -18.37
CA ALA A 8 -11.11 24.49 -19.33
C ALA A 8 -9.63 24.70 -18.95
N ILE A 9 -8.73 24.54 -19.91
CA ILE A 9 -7.30 24.84 -19.79
C ILE A 9 -7.11 26.31 -20.14
N PRO A 10 -6.63 27.15 -19.20
CA PRO A 10 -6.46 28.59 -19.44
C PRO A 10 -5.28 28.87 -20.39
N ASP A 11 -5.46 29.79 -21.35
CA ASP A 11 -4.41 30.25 -22.29
C ASP A 11 -3.25 30.92 -21.55
N ASN A 12 -2.09 30.30 -21.55
CA ASN A 12 -0.77 30.78 -21.08
C ASN A 12 -0.80 31.57 -19.75
N THR A 13 -1.46 31.05 -18.73
CA THR A 13 -1.62 31.76 -17.46
C THR A 13 -0.63 31.34 -16.37
N ASN A 14 0.28 30.36 -16.64
CA ASN A 14 1.09 29.66 -15.65
C ASN A 14 0.22 29.10 -14.49
N THR A 15 -0.99 28.66 -14.83
CA THR A 15 -1.94 28.09 -13.89
C THR A 15 -2.43 26.75 -14.46
N PRO A 16 -1.82 25.64 -14.08
CA PRO A 16 -2.21 24.35 -14.60
C PRO A 16 -3.61 23.94 -14.10
N VAL A 17 -4.28 23.15 -14.92
CA VAL A 17 -5.42 22.35 -14.49
C VAL A 17 -4.88 21.09 -13.83
N THR A 18 -5.32 20.79 -12.63
CA THR A 18 -4.86 19.60 -11.89
C THR A 18 -6.04 18.74 -11.48
N ASP A 19 -5.82 17.42 -11.49
CA ASP A 19 -6.74 16.45 -10.92
C ASP A 19 -5.97 15.37 -10.16
N THR A 20 -6.61 14.77 -9.16
CA THR A 20 -5.96 13.82 -8.27
C THR A 20 -6.83 12.58 -8.08
N VAL A 21 -6.21 11.41 -8.17
CA VAL A 21 -6.81 10.12 -7.83
C VAL A 21 -6.06 9.48 -6.68
N THR A 22 -6.77 8.95 -5.70
CA THR A 22 -6.19 8.18 -4.61
C THR A 22 -6.24 6.69 -4.94
N ILE A 23 -5.09 6.03 -4.89
CA ILE A 23 -4.95 4.58 -5.05
C ILE A 23 -4.80 3.97 -3.66
N SER A 24 -5.62 2.95 -3.35
CA SER A 24 -5.57 2.21 -2.09
C SER A 24 -4.61 1.02 -2.13
N ASP A 25 -4.47 0.41 -3.31
CA ASP A 25 -3.68 -0.81 -3.47
C ASP A 25 -2.18 -0.52 -3.42
N SER A 26 -1.44 -1.29 -2.63
CA SER A 26 0.02 -1.18 -2.52
C SER A 26 0.70 -2.13 -3.50
N LEU A 27 1.17 -1.57 -4.63
CA LEU A 27 2.01 -2.28 -5.61
C LEU A 27 3.41 -1.68 -5.61
N GLN A 28 4.43 -2.52 -5.71
CA GLN A 28 5.75 -2.09 -6.14
C GLN A 28 5.71 -1.87 -7.65
N ILE A 29 5.89 -0.63 -8.08
CA ILE A 29 5.62 -0.19 -9.45
C ILE A 29 6.71 -0.66 -10.41
N GLU A 30 6.29 -1.25 -11.52
CA GLU A 30 7.16 -1.59 -12.66
C GLU A 30 7.00 -0.59 -13.81
N SER A 31 5.78 -0.13 -14.05
CA SER A 31 5.49 0.91 -15.05
C SER A 31 4.13 1.56 -14.78
N VAL A 32 3.98 2.76 -15.34
CA VAL A 32 2.74 3.52 -15.28
C VAL A 32 2.33 3.91 -16.68
N GLU A 33 1.07 3.72 -17.02
CA GLU A 33 0.46 4.20 -18.26
C GLU A 33 -0.63 5.21 -17.94
N ILE A 34 -0.69 6.29 -18.71
CA ILE A 34 -1.66 7.36 -18.57
C ILE A 34 -2.35 7.56 -19.91
N ILE A 35 -3.68 7.46 -19.92
CA ILE A 35 -4.46 7.79 -21.12
C ILE A 35 -5.13 9.12 -20.84
N VAL A 36 -5.05 10.06 -21.77
CA VAL A 36 -5.65 11.39 -21.66
C VAL A 36 -6.54 11.71 -22.86
N ASP A 37 -7.64 12.40 -22.60
CA ASP A 37 -8.48 13.04 -23.62
C ASP A 37 -8.50 14.55 -23.38
N ILE A 38 -7.88 15.30 -24.29
CA ILE A 38 -7.70 16.75 -24.21
C ILE A 38 -8.03 17.37 -25.56
N ASP A 39 -9.03 18.21 -25.62
CA ASP A 39 -9.29 19.08 -26.76
C ASP A 39 -8.39 20.31 -26.67
N HIS A 40 -7.54 20.55 -27.68
CA HIS A 40 -6.70 21.75 -27.75
C HIS A 40 -6.32 22.07 -29.20
N THR A 41 -6.25 23.36 -29.52
CA THR A 41 -5.93 23.81 -30.90
C THR A 41 -4.54 23.37 -31.32
N TYR A 42 -3.58 23.44 -30.42
CA TYR A 42 -2.20 23.00 -30.64
C TYR A 42 -1.70 22.17 -29.46
N ARG A 43 -1.80 20.84 -29.55
CA ARG A 43 -1.35 19.95 -28.47
C ARG A 43 0.13 20.11 -28.11
N SER A 44 0.93 20.66 -29.04
CA SER A 44 2.34 20.95 -28.84
C SER A 44 2.62 22.03 -27.81
N ASP A 45 1.62 22.82 -27.45
CA ASP A 45 1.74 23.88 -26.45
C ASP A 45 1.46 23.39 -25.03
N LEU A 46 1.00 22.14 -24.90
CA LEU A 46 0.65 21.55 -23.60
C LEU A 46 1.87 20.93 -22.91
N GLU A 47 2.07 21.30 -21.67
CA GLU A 47 2.88 20.57 -20.72
C GLU A 47 1.98 19.67 -19.87
N ILE A 48 2.31 18.38 -19.79
CA ILE A 48 1.56 17.38 -19.02
C ILE A 48 2.54 16.70 -18.07
N ILE A 49 2.25 16.78 -16.77
CA ILE A 49 3.07 16.19 -15.73
C ILE A 49 2.22 15.25 -14.87
N LEU A 50 2.74 14.06 -14.60
CA LEU A 50 2.20 13.15 -13.60
C LEU A 50 3.10 13.18 -12.36
N THR A 51 2.50 13.34 -11.18
CA THR A 51 3.20 13.30 -9.89
C THR A 51 2.69 12.13 -9.06
N SER A 52 3.61 11.29 -8.56
CA SER A 52 3.31 10.16 -7.69
C SER A 52 3.10 10.59 -6.23
N PRO A 53 2.58 9.70 -5.36
CA PRO A 53 2.48 9.93 -3.92
C PRO A 53 3.82 10.27 -3.24
N SER A 54 4.94 9.75 -3.75
CA SER A 54 6.29 10.06 -3.27
C SER A 54 6.78 11.46 -3.67
N GLY A 55 6.08 12.13 -4.59
CA GLY A 55 6.46 13.41 -5.16
C GLY A 55 7.35 13.32 -6.40
N THR A 56 7.54 12.12 -6.97
CA THR A 56 8.28 11.95 -8.23
C THR A 56 7.44 12.45 -9.38
N GLU A 57 8.03 13.29 -10.23
CA GLU A 57 7.38 13.87 -11.41
C GLU A 57 7.83 13.15 -12.69
N SER A 58 6.86 12.79 -13.53
CA SER A 58 7.05 12.36 -14.92
C SER A 58 6.50 13.40 -15.86
N ILE A 59 7.37 14.02 -16.64
CA ILE A 59 6.96 14.92 -17.73
C ILE A 59 6.53 14.04 -18.92
N LEU A 60 5.22 14.02 -19.19
CA LEU A 60 4.62 13.21 -20.25
C LEU A 60 4.62 13.95 -21.60
N SER A 61 4.44 15.26 -21.55
CA SER A 61 4.55 16.15 -22.71
C SER A 61 5.18 17.47 -22.29
N GLU A 62 6.07 17.98 -23.13
CA GLU A 62 6.64 19.32 -23.03
C GLU A 62 6.27 20.11 -24.29
N LYS A 63 6.36 21.44 -24.21
CA LYS A 63 6.20 22.29 -25.37
C LYS A 63 7.17 21.89 -26.49
N HIS A 64 6.63 21.57 -27.67
CA HIS A 64 7.40 21.12 -28.82
C HIS A 64 6.87 21.73 -30.12
N SER A 65 7.44 21.43 -31.25
CA SER A 65 6.96 21.91 -32.56
C SER A 65 6.14 20.81 -33.26
N ASP A 66 4.84 20.81 -33.05
CA ASP A 66 3.85 19.96 -33.70
C ASP A 66 2.66 20.87 -34.10
N SER A 67 2.06 20.64 -35.23
CA SER A 67 0.89 21.41 -35.68
C SER A 67 -0.43 20.64 -35.56
N ASN A 68 -0.39 19.50 -34.83
CA ASN A 68 -1.59 18.72 -34.60
C ASN A 68 -2.37 19.29 -33.42
N ASN A 69 -3.67 19.05 -33.46
CA ASN A 69 -4.58 19.32 -32.36
C ASN A 69 -4.79 18.07 -31.49
N ASP A 70 -5.44 18.24 -30.38
CA ASP A 70 -6.01 17.24 -29.48
C ASP A 70 -5.12 16.04 -29.10
N TYR A 71 -5.28 15.58 -27.88
CA TYR A 71 -4.90 14.25 -27.43
C TYR A 71 -6.18 13.44 -27.24
N SER A 72 -6.56 12.63 -28.24
CA SER A 72 -7.76 11.79 -28.16
C SER A 72 -7.38 10.37 -27.74
N ASP A 73 -7.76 9.95 -26.54
CA ASP A 73 -7.38 8.66 -25.96
C ASP A 73 -5.87 8.39 -26.10
N TRP A 74 -5.05 9.42 -25.86
CA TRP A 74 -3.61 9.33 -26.09
C TRP A 74 -2.91 8.71 -24.89
N MET A 75 -2.14 7.65 -25.14
CA MET A 75 -1.41 6.93 -24.11
C MET A 75 0.02 7.42 -23.97
N PHE A 76 0.41 7.75 -22.74
CA PHE A 76 1.79 7.96 -22.32
C PHE A 76 2.22 6.82 -21.40
N GLY A 77 3.48 6.39 -21.50
CA GLY A 77 4.09 5.43 -20.58
C GLY A 77 5.24 6.07 -19.81
N SER A 78 5.39 5.72 -18.54
CA SER A 78 6.51 6.15 -17.72
C SER A 78 7.06 5.01 -16.88
N VAL A 79 8.39 4.99 -16.74
CA VAL A 79 9.15 4.13 -15.84
C VAL A 79 9.87 4.95 -14.75
N HIS A 80 9.60 6.25 -14.66
CA HIS A 80 10.23 7.13 -13.65
C HIS A 80 9.85 6.75 -12.23
N HIS A 81 8.68 6.10 -12.05
CA HIS A 81 8.14 5.66 -10.76
C HIS A 81 8.54 4.23 -10.39
N TRP A 82 9.53 3.67 -11.10
CA TRP A 82 10.04 2.31 -10.85
C TRP A 82 10.44 2.16 -9.39
N ASP A 83 10.02 1.06 -8.77
CA ASP A 83 10.34 0.70 -7.38
C ASP A 83 9.64 1.57 -6.31
N GLU A 84 8.75 2.49 -6.70
CA GLU A 84 7.88 3.22 -5.77
C GLU A 84 6.66 2.39 -5.38
N ILE A 85 6.00 2.79 -4.29
CA ILE A 85 4.72 2.20 -3.86
C ILE A 85 3.55 2.98 -4.47
N SER A 86 2.57 2.26 -5.03
CA SER A 86 1.46 2.84 -5.75
C SER A 86 0.42 3.55 -4.89
N SER A 87 0.28 3.17 -3.62
CA SER A 87 -0.76 3.72 -2.74
C SER A 87 -0.54 5.18 -2.41
N GLY A 88 -1.63 5.94 -2.39
CA GLY A 88 -1.64 7.37 -2.12
C GLY A 88 -2.18 8.20 -3.29
N ASP A 89 -1.91 9.50 -3.26
CA ASP A 89 -2.45 10.48 -4.18
C ASP A 89 -1.57 10.66 -5.42
N TRP A 90 -2.14 10.36 -6.57
CA TRP A 90 -1.55 10.61 -7.89
C TRP A 90 -2.17 11.85 -8.49
N THR A 91 -1.36 12.80 -8.91
CA THR A 91 -1.84 14.07 -9.48
C THR A 91 -1.35 14.23 -10.91
N ILE A 92 -2.28 14.50 -11.82
CA ILE A 92 -1.97 14.98 -13.17
C ILE A 92 -2.11 16.49 -13.23
N SER A 93 -1.20 17.13 -13.97
CA SER A 93 -1.18 18.58 -14.20
C SER A 93 -1.09 18.83 -15.70
N VAL A 94 -1.96 19.69 -16.22
CA VAL A 94 -2.00 20.08 -17.63
C VAL A 94 -1.95 21.60 -17.73
N GLU A 95 -0.92 22.13 -18.39
CA GLU A 95 -0.71 23.57 -18.57
C GLU A 95 -0.56 23.90 -20.06
N ASP A 96 -1.24 24.98 -20.50
CA ASP A 96 -1.01 25.57 -21.81
C ASP A 96 0.11 26.62 -21.73
N GLN A 97 1.19 26.38 -22.45
CA GLN A 97 2.36 27.24 -22.56
C GLN A 97 2.37 28.03 -23.89
N GLY A 98 1.31 27.91 -24.70
CA GLY A 98 1.08 28.67 -25.92
C GLY A 98 0.48 30.04 -25.70
N ASN A 99 0.06 30.70 -26.76
CA ASN A 99 -0.65 31.96 -26.70
C ASN A 99 -1.75 32.00 -27.73
N ASN A 100 -2.89 32.58 -27.37
CA ASN A 100 -4.05 32.80 -28.19
C ASN A 100 -4.83 31.55 -28.59
N ASP A 101 -4.78 30.54 -27.79
CA ASP A 101 -5.58 29.32 -27.89
C ASP A 101 -6.07 28.87 -26.52
N ALA A 102 -6.91 27.88 -26.49
CA ALA A 102 -7.48 27.34 -25.27
C ALA A 102 -7.95 25.91 -25.52
N GLY A 103 -8.04 25.14 -24.45
CA GLY A 103 -8.44 23.76 -24.52
C GLY A 103 -9.40 23.36 -23.41
N THR A 104 -9.74 22.07 -23.42
CA THR A 104 -10.51 21.41 -22.35
C THR A 104 -9.85 20.10 -22.02
N PHE A 105 -9.56 19.88 -20.75
CA PHE A 105 -9.15 18.59 -20.23
C PHE A 105 -10.43 17.79 -19.92
N ASN A 106 -10.74 16.81 -20.77
CA ASN A 106 -12.00 16.07 -20.73
C ASN A 106 -11.95 14.95 -19.69
N ASP A 107 -10.99 14.04 -19.83
CA ASP A 107 -10.81 12.92 -18.91
C ASP A 107 -9.40 12.33 -18.97
N TRP A 108 -9.11 11.43 -18.04
CA TRP A 108 -7.88 10.65 -18.00
C TRP A 108 -8.07 9.31 -17.30
N GLU A 109 -7.15 8.39 -17.53
CA GLU A 109 -7.08 7.11 -16.85
C GLU A 109 -5.64 6.84 -16.43
N LEU A 110 -5.45 6.39 -15.19
CA LEU A 110 -4.18 5.93 -14.66
C LEU A 110 -4.19 4.40 -14.60
N ILE A 111 -3.18 3.76 -15.18
CA ILE A 111 -2.95 2.32 -15.16
C ILE A 111 -1.58 2.08 -14.56
N ILE A 112 -1.54 1.35 -13.44
CA ILE A 112 -0.30 1.02 -12.74
C ILE A 112 -0.03 -0.47 -12.91
N HIS A 113 1.16 -0.81 -13.37
CA HIS A 113 1.65 -2.18 -13.44
C HIS A 113 2.70 -2.38 -12.36
N GLY A 114 2.59 -3.47 -11.60
CA GLY A 114 3.51 -3.77 -10.51
C GLY A 114 3.16 -5.09 -9.82
N THR A 115 3.97 -5.44 -8.84
CA THR A 115 3.75 -6.61 -7.98
C THR A 115 3.15 -6.18 -6.65
N ILE A 116 2.24 -7.00 -6.11
CA ILE A 116 1.66 -6.74 -4.77
C ILE A 116 2.79 -6.75 -3.75
N VAL A 117 2.86 -5.71 -2.95
CA VAL A 117 3.77 -5.64 -1.80
C VAL A 117 3.02 -6.18 -0.59
N ASN A 118 3.39 -7.37 -0.16
CA ASN A 118 2.99 -7.85 1.15
C ASN A 118 3.90 -7.15 2.17
N LEU A 119 3.40 -6.09 2.79
CA LEU A 119 4.09 -5.41 3.87
C LEU A 119 4.09 -6.34 5.09
N ASP A 120 5.22 -6.44 5.77
CA ASP A 120 5.44 -7.16 7.01
C ASP A 120 6.29 -6.22 7.88
N SER A 121 5.60 -5.42 8.71
CA SER A 121 6.20 -4.25 9.34
C SER A 121 7.08 -4.58 10.53
N ASP A 122 6.83 -5.67 11.24
CA ASP A 122 7.62 -6.15 12.37
C ASP A 122 8.57 -7.29 12.02
N ASN A 123 8.44 -7.84 10.79
CA ASN A 123 9.25 -8.91 10.23
C ASN A 123 9.14 -10.26 10.98
N ASP A 124 7.96 -10.59 11.46
CA ASP A 124 7.69 -11.88 12.09
C ASP A 124 7.41 -12.99 11.06
N GLY A 125 7.05 -12.65 9.81
CA GLY A 125 6.73 -13.55 8.71
C GLY A 125 5.24 -13.58 8.34
N ILE A 126 4.39 -12.80 9.01
CA ILE A 126 3.00 -12.55 8.67
C ILE A 126 2.92 -11.18 8.00
N SER A 127 2.04 -10.98 7.04
CA SER A 127 1.86 -9.65 6.43
C SER A 127 0.86 -8.82 7.23
N ASP A 128 1.07 -7.49 7.30
CA ASP A 128 0.19 -6.52 7.98
C ASP A 128 -1.30 -6.72 7.63
N GLU A 129 -1.60 -7.08 6.37
CA GLU A 129 -2.95 -7.36 5.90
C GLU A 129 -3.52 -8.63 6.56
N ASN A 130 -2.71 -9.71 6.61
CA ASN A 130 -3.15 -10.96 7.24
C ASN A 130 -3.28 -10.83 8.75
N GLU A 131 -2.40 -10.09 9.39
CA GLU A 131 -2.48 -9.80 10.82
C GLU A 131 -3.78 -9.09 11.15
N THR A 132 -4.07 -7.98 10.46
CA THR A 132 -5.27 -7.17 10.70
C THR A 132 -6.57 -7.89 10.34
N ASP A 133 -6.62 -8.54 9.16
CA ASP A 133 -7.86 -9.02 8.56
C ASP A 133 -8.16 -10.49 8.89
N VAL A 134 -7.14 -11.29 9.22
CA VAL A 134 -7.27 -12.74 9.40
C VAL A 134 -7.00 -13.17 10.83
N TYR A 135 -5.90 -12.72 11.43
CA TYR A 135 -5.43 -13.22 12.72
C TYR A 135 -5.80 -12.31 13.90
N GLY A 136 -5.93 -11.00 13.67
CA GLY A 136 -6.26 -10.01 14.71
C GLY A 136 -5.05 -9.63 15.55
N THR A 137 -3.84 -9.88 15.07
CA THR A 137 -2.56 -9.50 15.67
C THR A 137 -2.17 -8.05 15.33
N ASP A 138 -1.14 -7.51 15.99
CA ASP A 138 -0.66 -6.14 15.77
C ASP A 138 0.48 -6.11 14.73
N PRO A 139 0.28 -5.50 13.53
CA PRO A 139 1.27 -5.46 12.45
C PRO A 139 2.62 -4.78 12.79
N TYR A 140 2.76 -4.25 13.98
CA TYR A 140 3.99 -3.56 14.43
C TYR A 140 4.63 -4.24 15.65
N ASP A 141 4.08 -5.37 16.12
CA ASP A 141 4.57 -6.10 17.27
C ASP A 141 4.56 -7.61 17.00
N ALA A 142 5.72 -8.16 16.71
CA ALA A 142 5.93 -9.58 16.35
C ALA A 142 5.53 -10.61 17.45
N ASP A 143 5.06 -10.16 18.61
CA ASP A 143 4.63 -10.95 19.77
C ASP A 143 3.50 -10.16 20.44
N THR A 144 2.31 -10.22 19.83
CA THR A 144 1.15 -9.34 20.12
C THR A 144 0.71 -9.40 21.59
N ASP A 145 0.76 -10.57 22.25
CA ASP A 145 0.33 -10.74 23.66
C ASP A 145 1.48 -10.75 24.66
N ASN A 146 2.72 -10.67 24.17
CA ASN A 146 3.96 -10.54 24.95
C ASN A 146 4.26 -11.74 25.86
N ASP A 147 3.98 -12.96 25.41
CA ASP A 147 4.24 -14.19 26.14
C ASP A 147 5.64 -14.80 25.88
N GLY A 148 6.32 -14.34 24.82
CA GLY A 148 7.65 -14.77 24.40
C GLY A 148 7.68 -15.75 23.24
N LEU A 149 6.54 -16.01 22.59
CA LEU A 149 6.41 -16.59 21.26
C LEU A 149 6.13 -15.46 20.25
N SER A 150 6.47 -15.63 19.00
CA SER A 150 6.01 -14.69 17.97
C SER A 150 4.67 -15.15 17.42
N ASP A 151 3.88 -14.21 16.91
CA ASP A 151 2.59 -14.49 16.30
C ASP A 151 2.68 -15.56 15.22
N PHE A 152 3.75 -15.53 14.40
CA PHE A 152 4.02 -16.55 13.40
C PHE A 152 4.21 -17.96 14.03
N VAL A 153 4.98 -18.04 15.10
CA VAL A 153 5.27 -19.34 15.78
C VAL A 153 4.00 -19.90 16.39
N GLU A 154 3.19 -19.06 17.01
CA GLU A 154 1.93 -19.47 17.59
C GLU A 154 0.94 -19.97 16.56
N ILE A 155 0.70 -19.17 15.50
CA ILE A 155 -0.29 -19.47 14.47
C ILE A 155 0.08 -20.67 13.61
N PHE A 156 1.36 -20.81 13.23
CA PHE A 156 1.79 -21.78 12.21
C PHE A 156 2.57 -22.98 12.75
N GLU A 157 3.17 -22.90 13.92
CA GLU A 157 4.03 -23.97 14.45
C GLU A 157 3.42 -24.67 15.67
N ILE A 158 2.85 -23.92 16.63
CA ILE A 158 2.35 -24.45 17.87
C ILE A 158 0.83 -24.62 17.81
N GLY A 159 0.11 -23.59 17.37
CA GLY A 159 -1.35 -23.54 17.26
C GLY A 159 -2.02 -22.85 18.44
N THR A 160 -1.26 -22.15 19.31
CA THR A 160 -1.79 -21.29 20.39
C THR A 160 -2.46 -20.04 19.84
N ASN A 161 -3.02 -19.20 20.71
CA ASN A 161 -3.73 -17.99 20.31
C ASN A 161 -2.82 -16.78 20.50
N ALA A 162 -2.25 -16.25 19.43
CA ALA A 162 -1.33 -15.11 19.38
C ALA A 162 -1.87 -13.77 19.99
N THR A 163 -3.04 -13.77 20.58
CA THR A 163 -3.64 -12.64 21.30
C THR A 163 -4.02 -12.99 22.75
N ASP A 164 -3.60 -14.16 23.23
CA ASP A 164 -3.91 -14.67 24.56
C ASP A 164 -2.71 -15.43 25.13
N SER A 165 -1.97 -14.80 25.99
CA SER A 165 -0.68 -15.24 26.53
C SER A 165 -0.70 -16.50 27.43
N ASP A 166 -1.87 -17.10 27.68
CA ASP A 166 -2.09 -18.26 28.56
C ASP A 166 -3.32 -19.02 28.04
N THR A 167 -3.09 -19.89 27.02
CA THR A 167 -4.16 -20.52 26.21
C THR A 167 -5.08 -21.44 27.04
N ASP A 168 -4.59 -22.09 28.10
CA ASP A 168 -5.37 -23.01 28.94
C ASP A 168 -5.75 -22.45 30.33
N ASP A 169 -5.40 -21.16 30.59
CA ASP A 169 -5.73 -20.41 31.80
C ASP A 169 -5.14 -21.01 33.12
N ASP A 170 -3.97 -21.66 33.08
CA ASP A 170 -3.33 -22.30 34.22
C ASP A 170 -2.38 -21.40 35.03
N TRP A 171 -2.16 -20.11 34.53
CA TRP A 171 -1.26 -19.08 35.04
C TRP A 171 0.21 -19.25 34.66
N LEU A 172 0.50 -20.08 33.69
CA LEU A 172 1.78 -20.18 33.01
C LEU A 172 1.58 -19.67 31.57
N MET A 173 2.49 -18.85 31.07
CA MET A 173 2.41 -18.31 29.73
C MET A 173 2.84 -19.37 28.72
N ASP A 174 2.17 -19.45 27.56
CA ASP A 174 2.45 -20.42 26.49
C ASP A 174 3.93 -20.41 26.11
N GLY A 175 4.55 -19.22 25.94
CA GLY A 175 5.96 -19.09 25.66
C GLY A 175 6.88 -19.59 26.79
N THR A 176 6.45 -19.53 28.05
CA THR A 176 7.19 -20.13 29.17
C THR A 176 7.08 -21.65 29.17
N GLU A 177 5.91 -22.17 28.86
CA GLU A 177 5.67 -23.62 28.75
C GLU A 177 6.54 -24.22 27.66
N VAL A 178 6.46 -23.69 26.44
CA VAL A 178 7.18 -24.20 25.29
C VAL A 178 8.69 -24.03 25.43
N ASN A 179 9.17 -22.86 25.87
CA ASN A 179 10.60 -22.54 25.81
C ASN A 179 11.38 -22.92 27.08
N VAL A 180 10.72 -23.04 28.23
CA VAL A 180 11.39 -23.18 29.52
C VAL A 180 11.02 -24.48 30.25
N ASN A 181 9.73 -24.75 30.40
CA ASN A 181 9.26 -25.84 31.27
C ASN A 181 9.04 -27.15 30.53
N GLY A 182 8.63 -27.09 29.25
CA GLY A 182 8.31 -28.26 28.44
C GLY A 182 6.95 -28.86 28.81
N THR A 183 6.04 -28.04 29.34
CA THR A 183 4.62 -28.37 29.56
C THR A 183 3.82 -28.13 28.28
N ASP A 184 2.56 -28.57 28.25
CA ASP A 184 1.68 -28.48 27.07
C ASP A 184 0.76 -27.27 27.20
N PRO A 185 0.88 -26.21 26.39
CA PRO A 185 0.09 -24.98 26.48
C PRO A 185 -1.42 -25.16 26.20
N PHE A 186 -1.88 -26.40 25.99
CA PHE A 186 -3.29 -26.76 25.83
C PHE A 186 -3.83 -27.62 27.00
N ASP A 187 -2.98 -28.02 27.96
CA ASP A 187 -3.34 -28.93 29.04
C ASP A 187 -2.81 -28.39 30.37
N ASN A 188 -3.68 -27.80 31.14
CA ASN A 188 -3.42 -27.09 32.40
C ASN A 188 -2.83 -27.95 33.54
N ASP A 189 -2.64 -29.27 33.36
CA ASP A 189 -2.03 -30.25 34.28
C ASP A 189 -1.36 -31.35 33.44
N THR A 190 -0.25 -30.98 32.79
CA THR A 190 0.46 -31.79 31.77
C THR A 190 0.79 -33.22 32.24
N ASP A 191 1.02 -33.45 33.56
CA ASP A 191 1.36 -34.76 34.09
C ASP A 191 0.18 -35.45 34.82
N ASP A 192 -1.02 -34.87 34.82
CA ASP A 192 -2.26 -35.41 35.41
C ASP A 192 -2.16 -35.71 36.97
N ASP A 193 -1.32 -34.96 37.69
CA ASP A 193 -1.13 -35.23 39.14
C ASP A 193 -2.12 -34.45 40.00
N GLY A 194 -2.89 -33.49 39.42
CA GLY A 194 -3.93 -32.69 40.03
C GLY A 194 -3.48 -31.33 40.55
N LEU A 195 -2.26 -30.90 40.21
CA LEU A 195 -1.79 -29.53 40.33
C LEU A 195 -1.72 -28.92 38.94
N LEU A 196 -1.98 -27.64 38.83
CA LEU A 196 -1.82 -26.90 37.58
C LEU A 196 -0.33 -26.62 37.33
N ASP A 197 0.13 -26.66 36.07
CA ASP A 197 1.53 -26.45 35.70
C ASP A 197 2.06 -25.12 36.23
N GLY A 198 1.26 -24.03 36.13
CA GLY A 198 1.61 -22.72 36.67
C GLY A 198 1.70 -22.65 38.19
N LEU A 199 1.17 -23.61 38.95
CA LEU A 199 1.36 -23.72 40.40
C LEU A 199 2.63 -24.51 40.73
N GLU A 200 2.97 -25.53 39.98
CA GLU A 200 4.15 -26.34 40.17
C GLU A 200 5.44 -25.55 39.96
N VAL A 201 5.48 -24.68 38.93
CA VAL A 201 6.65 -23.83 38.59
C VAL A 201 6.93 -22.78 39.66
N LYS A 202 5.94 -22.34 40.46
CA LYS A 202 6.11 -21.34 41.51
C LYS A 202 6.81 -21.84 42.77
N ASP A 203 6.98 -23.14 42.92
CA ASP A 203 7.53 -23.74 44.15
C ASP A 203 9.06 -24.06 44.10
N TYR A 204 9.79 -23.54 43.04
CA TYR A 204 11.25 -23.69 42.92
C TYR A 204 12.03 -22.38 43.00
#